data_afce491165289cdc301b5a3ddb2ed5f9
#
_entry.id   afce491165289cdc301b5a3ddb2ed5f9
#
_cell.length_a   1.000
_cell.length_b   1.000
_cell.length_c   1.000
_cell.angle_alpha   90.00
_cell.angle_beta   90.00
_cell.angle_gamma   90.00
#
_symmetry.space_group_name_H-M   'P 1'
#
loop_
_entity.id
_entity.type
_entity.pdbx_description
1 polymer ?
#
loop_
_entity_poly.entity_id
_entity_poly.type
_entity_poly.pdbx_seq_one_letter_code
_entity_poly.pdbx_strand_id
1 'polypeptide(L)'
;MKNSCFIVLFLLGIIPSAFAQLIGFEEEVPEAFKVSGKGEVKISSLFYKEGESSLEWDFQPGSTLDVQIAPLSLNTRNEKQFGITLWIYNEKPQQDSIRFEFLNKEGEVSYWFSYRLQAAGWRACWISFEYMQGDKKDKKIVAYRLVAPQRKGRIFLDRLIFPEKKMNLRTTPDQQLPTNNGLSNRDLWHWCLVWKWEQQSYDIPLPSKLTSEQKKELKTIEQRLTDFLEVKKAPQGPINAAYKTFEKAAISPSIAGTGFIGTPIVAPDEQDKKKGEMSWNDIETMLSGFAYDAYYNQNETSKKNYFTVFDYAIDQGFAYGSGMGTNHHYGYQVRKIYTTAWLMRDAIYKHPHRDAYLSTLRFWAALQETRQPCSPTRDELLDSWHTLLMAKFISAMMFPDAREQAQALSGLSRWLSSSLRYTPGTIGGIKVDGTTFHHGGFYPGYTTGVLATVGEYIAFTNGTSF
;
A
#
# COMPACT_ATOMS: atom_id res chain seq x y z
N MET A 1 -65.23 -25.62 32.55
CA MET A 1 -63.83 -25.66 32.99
C MET A 1 -62.94 -25.26 31.81
N LYS A 2 -62.42 -24.01 31.81
CA LYS A 2 -61.56 -23.47 30.76
C LYS A 2 -60.11 -23.64 31.18
N ASN A 3 -59.34 -24.45 30.42
CA ASN A 3 -57.92 -24.59 30.62
C ASN A 3 -57.20 -23.45 29.84
N SER A 4 -56.63 -22.51 30.55
CA SER A 4 -55.74 -21.47 29.98
C SER A 4 -54.31 -22.03 29.93
N CYS A 5 -53.79 -22.23 28.72
CA CYS A 5 -52.41 -22.62 28.49
C CYS A 5 -51.54 -21.34 28.46
N PHE A 6 -50.68 -21.16 29.47
CA PHE A 6 -49.66 -20.10 29.50
C PHE A 6 -48.47 -20.54 28.62
N ILE A 7 -48.28 -19.88 27.50
CA ILE A 7 -47.06 -20.01 26.69
C ILE A 7 -46.04 -19.03 27.29
N VAL A 8 -45.01 -19.61 27.93
CA VAL A 8 -43.81 -18.85 28.35
C VAL A 8 -42.88 -18.72 27.13
N LEU A 9 -42.85 -17.59 26.50
CA LEU A 9 -41.85 -17.25 25.50
C LEU A 9 -40.50 -17.08 26.20
N PHE A 10 -39.58 -18.05 26.04
CA PHE A 10 -38.17 -17.83 26.34
C PHE A 10 -37.57 -16.97 25.21
N LEU A 11 -37.36 -15.70 25.49
CA LEU A 11 -36.47 -14.85 24.73
C LEU A 11 -35.03 -15.36 24.95
N LEU A 12 -34.60 -16.27 24.08
CA LEU A 12 -33.18 -16.58 23.93
C LEU A 12 -32.51 -15.31 23.39
N GLY A 13 -31.89 -14.55 24.30
CA GLY A 13 -30.96 -13.49 23.93
C GLY A 13 -29.85 -14.10 23.06
N ILE A 14 -29.85 -13.78 21.79
CA ILE A 14 -28.75 -14.09 20.88
C ILE A 14 -27.55 -13.34 21.43
N ILE A 15 -26.65 -14.06 22.12
CA ILE A 15 -25.32 -13.56 22.44
C ILE A 15 -24.61 -13.48 21.08
N PRO A 16 -24.28 -12.28 20.57
CA PRO A 16 -23.54 -12.22 19.32
C PRO A 16 -22.21 -12.93 19.52
N SER A 17 -21.98 -13.97 18.73
CA SER A 17 -20.70 -14.66 18.72
C SER A 17 -19.61 -13.63 18.43
N ALA A 18 -18.53 -13.63 19.25
CA ALA A 18 -17.42 -12.70 19.20
C ALA A 18 -16.52 -12.92 17.96
N PHE A 19 -17.12 -12.86 16.76
CA PHE A 19 -16.37 -12.69 15.52
C PHE A 19 -16.05 -11.19 15.34
N ALA A 20 -14.86 -10.91 14.85
CA ALA A 20 -14.50 -9.57 14.44
C ALA A 20 -15.51 -9.10 13.38
N GLN A 21 -16.27 -8.06 13.68
CA GLN A 21 -17.27 -7.51 12.77
C GLN A 21 -16.65 -6.33 12.04
N LEU A 22 -16.73 -6.36 10.71
CA LEU A 22 -16.41 -5.21 9.88
C LEU A 22 -17.50 -4.15 10.03
N ILE A 23 -17.12 -2.92 10.36
CA ILE A 23 -17.99 -1.75 10.42
C ILE A 23 -17.66 -0.86 9.23
N GLY A 24 -18.61 -0.72 8.29
CA GLY A 24 -18.50 0.08 7.07
C GLY A 24 -19.18 1.44 7.17
N PHE A 25 -19.87 1.76 8.28
CA PHE A 25 -20.54 3.06 8.50
C PHE A 25 -21.53 3.48 7.40
N GLU A 26 -22.38 2.54 6.94
CA GLU A 26 -23.28 2.78 5.81
C GLU A 26 -24.60 3.44 6.20
N GLU A 27 -25.13 3.17 7.40
CA GLU A 27 -26.48 3.59 7.76
C GLU A 27 -26.48 4.69 8.84
N GLU A 28 -25.89 4.41 9.99
CA GLU A 28 -25.88 5.31 11.15
C GLU A 28 -24.57 5.27 11.91
N VAL A 29 -24.32 6.29 12.71
CA VAL A 29 -23.21 6.29 13.69
C VAL A 29 -23.52 5.23 14.75
N PRO A 30 -22.69 4.18 14.92
CA PRO A 30 -22.98 3.15 15.91
C PRO A 30 -23.06 3.75 17.32
N GLU A 31 -24.02 3.31 18.14
CA GLU A 31 -24.24 3.81 19.51
C GLU A 31 -23.00 3.78 20.41
N ALA A 32 -22.08 2.86 20.11
CA ALA A 32 -20.81 2.73 20.81
C ALA A 32 -19.85 3.92 20.59
N PHE A 33 -20.06 4.74 19.54
CA PHE A 33 -19.21 5.87 19.17
C PHE A 33 -19.77 7.17 19.72
N LYS A 34 -19.00 7.83 20.58
CA LYS A 34 -19.41 9.09 21.22
C LYS A 34 -18.30 10.12 21.18
N VAL A 35 -18.65 11.35 20.83
CA VAL A 35 -17.70 12.47 20.90
C VAL A 35 -17.72 13.07 22.31
N SER A 36 -16.54 13.23 22.90
CA SER A 36 -16.34 13.99 24.13
C SER A 36 -15.57 15.28 23.79
N GLY A 37 -15.99 16.39 24.38
CA GLY A 37 -15.45 17.72 24.06
C GLY A 37 -16.17 18.39 22.89
N LYS A 38 -15.45 19.25 22.16
CA LYS A 38 -15.99 19.97 20.99
C LYS A 38 -15.69 19.21 19.71
N GLY A 39 -16.70 18.93 18.93
CA GLY A 39 -16.59 18.20 17.66
C GLY A 39 -17.88 17.50 17.31
N GLU A 40 -17.91 16.88 16.17
CA GLU A 40 -19.09 16.18 15.66
C GLU A 40 -18.65 14.90 14.93
N VAL A 41 -19.48 13.86 15.02
CA VAL A 41 -19.36 12.64 14.24
C VAL A 41 -20.67 12.37 13.51
N LYS A 42 -20.57 12.02 12.23
CA LYS A 42 -21.75 11.73 11.38
C LYS A 42 -21.38 10.77 10.25
N ILE A 43 -22.39 10.19 9.63
CA ILE A 43 -22.22 9.45 8.37
C ILE A 43 -22.10 10.44 7.22
N SER A 44 -21.20 10.16 6.29
CA SER A 44 -20.85 11.05 5.19
C SER A 44 -20.53 10.29 3.90
N SER A 45 -21.11 10.72 2.80
CA SER A 45 -20.83 10.23 1.44
C SER A 45 -19.76 11.05 0.71
N LEU A 46 -19.06 11.97 1.42
CA LEU A 46 -18.02 12.79 0.80
C LEU A 46 -16.83 11.94 0.34
N PHE A 47 -16.42 10.99 1.18
CA PHE A 47 -15.34 10.04 0.90
C PHE A 47 -15.66 8.72 1.59
N TYR A 48 -15.52 7.62 0.90
CA TYR A 48 -15.74 6.27 1.43
C TYR A 48 -14.78 5.27 0.79
N LYS A 49 -14.44 4.25 1.54
CA LYS A 49 -13.53 3.18 1.12
C LYS A 49 -14.28 1.90 0.78
N GLU A 50 -15.42 1.67 1.44
CA GLU A 50 -16.35 0.58 1.14
C GLU A 50 -17.77 1.17 1.05
N GLY A 51 -18.67 0.53 0.29
CA GLY A 51 -20.07 0.96 0.21
C GLY A 51 -20.26 2.35 -0.43
N GLU A 52 -21.02 3.21 0.23
CA GLU A 52 -21.38 4.56 -0.27
C GLU A 52 -21.17 5.65 0.80
N SER A 53 -20.70 5.29 2.00
CA SER A 53 -20.46 6.23 3.10
C SER A 53 -19.34 5.80 4.04
N SER A 54 -18.98 6.69 4.94
CA SER A 54 -17.96 6.51 5.97
C SER A 54 -18.30 7.33 7.19
N LEU A 55 -17.56 7.15 8.29
CA LEU A 55 -17.68 7.95 9.50
C LEU A 55 -16.84 9.23 9.38
N GLU A 56 -17.46 10.37 9.21
CA GLU A 56 -16.82 11.68 9.27
C GLU A 56 -16.68 12.13 10.72
N TRP A 57 -15.47 12.47 11.15
CA TRP A 57 -15.16 13.06 12.43
C TRP A 57 -14.53 14.45 12.26
N ASP A 58 -15.34 15.48 12.57
CA ASP A 58 -14.89 16.86 12.71
C ASP A 58 -14.41 17.07 14.14
N PHE A 59 -13.12 17.27 14.36
CA PHE A 59 -12.53 17.38 15.69
C PHE A 59 -11.97 18.77 15.98
N GLN A 60 -12.05 19.15 17.25
CA GLN A 60 -11.38 20.31 17.81
C GLN A 60 -10.28 19.85 18.78
N PRO A 61 -9.27 20.71 19.09
CA PRO A 61 -8.26 20.38 20.09
C PRO A 61 -8.87 19.90 21.41
N GLY A 62 -8.35 18.79 21.93
CA GLY A 62 -8.79 18.20 23.19
C GLY A 62 -10.10 17.40 23.12
N SER A 63 -10.72 17.26 21.94
CA SER A 63 -11.86 16.35 21.80
C SER A 63 -11.40 14.90 21.63
N THR A 64 -12.27 13.95 21.96
CA THR A 64 -12.06 12.53 21.73
C THR A 64 -13.26 11.91 21.02
N LEU A 65 -12.99 10.86 20.25
CA LEU A 65 -14.00 9.93 19.77
C LEU A 65 -13.86 8.64 20.58
N ASP A 66 -14.75 8.46 21.54
CA ASP A 66 -14.75 7.35 22.48
C ASP A 66 -15.58 6.19 21.93
N VAL A 67 -15.07 4.95 22.05
CA VAL A 67 -15.72 3.75 21.53
C VAL A 67 -15.77 2.67 22.60
N GLN A 68 -16.98 2.27 23.02
CA GLN A 68 -17.18 1.16 23.93
C GLN A 68 -17.13 -0.18 23.21
N ILE A 69 -16.50 -1.17 23.80
CA ILE A 69 -16.36 -2.50 23.23
C ILE A 69 -16.73 -3.61 24.23
N ALA A 70 -17.03 -4.79 23.71
CA ALA A 70 -17.05 -5.98 24.54
C ALA A 70 -15.65 -6.22 25.13
N PRO A 71 -15.54 -6.60 26.43
CA PRO A 71 -14.24 -6.77 27.08
C PRO A 71 -13.32 -7.73 26.34
N LEU A 72 -12.14 -7.24 25.95
CA LEU A 72 -11.09 -7.98 25.26
C LEU A 72 -9.96 -8.31 26.23
N SER A 73 -9.70 -9.60 26.45
CA SER A 73 -8.56 -10.05 27.26
C SER A 73 -7.38 -10.42 26.36
N LEU A 74 -6.25 -9.77 26.59
CA LEU A 74 -5.01 -10.02 25.85
C LEU A 74 -4.06 -10.92 26.65
N ASN A 75 -3.17 -11.60 25.95
CA ASN A 75 -2.03 -12.35 26.50
C ASN A 75 -0.87 -12.24 25.50
N THR A 76 0.31 -12.71 25.88
CA THR A 76 1.52 -12.59 25.08
C THR A 76 1.39 -13.23 23.67
N ARG A 77 0.55 -14.25 23.53
CA ARG A 77 0.34 -14.90 22.22
C ARG A 77 -0.58 -14.07 21.33
N ASN A 78 -1.73 -13.65 21.88
CA ASN A 78 -2.71 -12.95 21.04
C ASN A 78 -2.37 -11.48 20.82
N GLU A 79 -1.53 -10.82 21.61
CA GLU A 79 -0.99 -9.49 21.34
C GLU A 79 -0.32 -9.41 19.94
N LYS A 80 0.29 -10.50 19.49
CA LYS A 80 0.92 -10.59 18.16
C LYS A 80 -0.09 -10.68 17.01
N GLN A 81 -1.24 -11.30 17.28
CA GLN A 81 -2.25 -11.62 16.28
C GLN A 81 -3.44 -10.67 16.31
N PHE A 82 -3.69 -10.02 17.46
CA PHE A 82 -4.82 -9.12 17.64
C PHE A 82 -4.37 -7.66 17.44
N GLY A 83 -5.27 -6.87 16.91
CA GLY A 83 -5.01 -5.46 16.66
C GLY A 83 -6.25 -4.71 16.20
N ILE A 84 -6.02 -3.61 15.54
CA ILE A 84 -7.02 -2.80 14.87
C ILE A 84 -6.65 -2.65 13.41
N THR A 85 -7.66 -2.77 12.54
CA THR A 85 -7.54 -2.40 11.13
C THR A 85 -8.65 -1.45 10.77
N LEU A 86 -8.32 -0.37 10.10
CA LEU A 86 -9.27 0.58 9.52
C LEU A 86 -8.59 1.36 8.40
N TRP A 87 -9.39 2.03 7.59
CA TRP A 87 -8.93 3.03 6.65
C TRP A 87 -9.24 4.43 7.16
N ILE A 88 -8.28 5.34 6.99
CA ILE A 88 -8.42 6.75 7.38
C ILE A 88 -8.20 7.60 6.15
N TYR A 89 -9.20 8.40 5.79
CA TYR A 89 -9.05 9.46 4.80
C TYR A 89 -8.71 10.78 5.49
N ASN A 90 -7.67 11.41 5.01
CA ASN A 90 -7.29 12.75 5.43
C ASN A 90 -7.32 13.69 4.21
N GLU A 91 -8.21 14.67 4.26
CA GLU A 91 -8.35 15.64 3.18
C GLU A 91 -7.21 16.67 3.18
N LYS A 92 -6.75 17.07 4.36
CA LYS A 92 -5.77 18.15 4.54
C LYS A 92 -4.58 17.70 5.38
N PRO A 93 -3.45 17.34 4.74
CA PRO A 93 -2.25 16.94 5.46
C PRO A 93 -1.81 17.97 6.49
N GLN A 94 -1.41 17.49 7.67
CA GLN A 94 -0.88 18.33 8.74
C GLN A 94 0.23 17.61 9.51
N GLN A 95 1.16 18.39 10.09
CA GLN A 95 2.26 17.88 10.89
C GLN A 95 1.79 17.62 12.33
N ASP A 96 0.84 16.70 12.45
CA ASP A 96 0.23 16.32 13.73
C ASP A 96 -0.21 14.85 13.68
N SER A 97 -0.74 14.33 14.79
CA SER A 97 -1.15 12.93 14.89
C SER A 97 -2.42 12.78 15.71
N ILE A 98 -3.27 11.83 15.32
CA ILE A 98 -4.32 11.31 16.19
C ILE A 98 -3.73 10.21 17.04
N ARG A 99 -3.97 10.24 18.34
CA ARG A 99 -3.54 9.21 19.27
C ARG A 99 -4.69 8.24 19.53
N PHE A 100 -4.45 6.97 19.28
CA PHE A 100 -5.34 5.88 19.64
C PHE A 100 -4.95 5.34 21.01
N GLU A 101 -5.90 5.28 21.93
CA GLU A 101 -5.71 4.81 23.31
C GLU A 101 -6.70 3.69 23.61
N PHE A 102 -6.20 2.60 24.17
CA PHE A 102 -7.00 1.42 24.56
C PHE A 102 -7.05 1.36 26.09
N LEU A 103 -8.26 1.35 26.64
CA LEU A 103 -8.53 1.62 28.04
C LEU A 103 -8.95 0.36 28.78
N ASN A 104 -8.46 0.23 30.01
CA ASN A 104 -8.91 -0.77 30.97
C ASN A 104 -10.25 -0.34 31.63
N LYS A 105 -10.76 -1.16 32.53
CA LYS A 105 -12.03 -0.87 33.26
C LYS A 105 -11.97 0.34 34.19
N GLU A 106 -10.78 0.73 34.63
CA GLU A 106 -10.53 1.92 35.44
C GLU A 106 -10.42 3.20 34.58
N GLY A 107 -10.46 3.06 33.23
CA GLY A 107 -10.30 4.18 32.31
C GLY A 107 -8.83 4.56 32.04
N GLU A 108 -7.88 3.75 32.51
CA GLU A 108 -6.46 3.99 32.31
C GLU A 108 -6.00 3.44 30.95
N VAL A 109 -4.97 4.08 30.37
CA VAL A 109 -4.42 3.72 29.06
C VAL A 109 -3.44 2.55 29.18
N SER A 110 -3.86 1.36 28.76
CA SER A 110 -3.00 0.16 28.73
C SER A 110 -2.14 0.08 27.49
N TYR A 111 -2.70 0.43 26.32
CA TYR A 111 -2.01 0.43 25.04
C TYR A 111 -2.31 1.71 24.28
N TRP A 112 -1.38 2.18 23.47
CA TRP A 112 -1.59 3.32 22.59
C TRP A 112 -0.65 3.33 21.40
N PHE A 113 -1.05 4.04 20.34
CA PHE A 113 -0.19 4.41 19.21
C PHE A 113 -0.62 5.76 18.66
N SER A 114 0.25 6.39 17.88
CA SER A 114 -0.07 7.61 17.15
C SER A 114 -0.18 7.33 15.67
N TYR A 115 -1.17 7.92 15.04
CA TYR A 115 -1.36 7.91 13.59
C TYR A 115 -1.10 9.31 13.04
N ARG A 116 -0.08 9.45 12.19
CA ARG A 116 0.31 10.73 11.60
C ARG A 116 -0.70 11.17 10.55
N LEU A 117 -0.94 12.49 10.46
CA LEU A 117 -1.85 13.09 9.48
C LEU A 117 -1.10 13.77 8.31
N GLN A 118 0.05 13.23 7.92
CA GLN A 118 0.94 13.86 6.94
C GLN A 118 0.58 13.58 5.49
N ALA A 119 -0.24 12.57 5.22
CA ALA A 119 -0.67 12.20 3.88
C ALA A 119 -2.10 12.66 3.59
N ALA A 120 -2.39 12.97 2.33
CA ALA A 120 -3.74 13.10 1.81
C ALA A 120 -4.26 11.76 1.27
N GLY A 121 -5.60 11.64 1.16
CA GLY A 121 -6.26 10.45 0.65
C GLY A 121 -6.35 9.32 1.69
N TRP A 122 -6.78 8.16 1.24
CA TRP A 122 -6.93 6.98 2.08
C TRP A 122 -5.59 6.36 2.45
N ARG A 123 -5.42 6.05 3.75
CA ARG A 123 -4.28 5.28 4.26
C ARG A 123 -4.76 4.19 5.21
N ALA A 124 -4.09 3.03 5.13
CA ALA A 124 -4.38 1.90 6.01
C ALA A 124 -3.78 2.13 7.40
N CYS A 125 -4.60 1.98 8.43
CA CYS A 125 -4.20 1.97 9.82
C CYS A 125 -4.31 0.55 10.37
N TRP A 126 -3.28 -0.28 10.13
CA TRP A 126 -3.24 -1.69 10.51
C TRP A 126 -2.09 -1.94 11.49
N ILE A 127 -2.43 -2.22 12.75
CA ILE A 127 -1.43 -2.37 13.81
C ILE A 127 -1.86 -3.42 14.85
N SER A 128 -0.95 -4.33 15.20
CA SER A 128 -1.17 -5.28 16.29
C SER A 128 -0.78 -4.70 17.64
N PHE A 129 -1.37 -5.23 18.72
CA PHE A 129 -1.07 -4.80 20.09
C PHE A 129 0.42 -4.98 20.46
N GLU A 130 1.10 -5.97 19.86
CA GLU A 130 2.55 -6.17 20.05
C GLU A 130 3.36 -4.88 19.75
N TYR A 131 2.98 -4.15 18.70
CA TYR A 131 3.68 -2.93 18.25
C TYR A 131 3.18 -1.64 18.91
N MET A 132 2.09 -1.69 19.68
CA MET A 132 1.60 -0.54 20.40
C MET A 132 2.48 -0.25 21.63
N GLN A 133 2.51 0.99 22.03
CA GLN A 133 3.14 1.47 23.25
C GLN A 133 2.21 1.31 24.46
N GLY A 134 2.67 1.67 25.66
CA GLY A 134 1.90 1.60 26.90
C GLY A 134 2.63 0.77 27.96
N ASP A 135 2.11 0.78 29.20
CA ASP A 135 2.68 -0.01 30.29
C ASP A 135 2.31 -1.50 30.21
N LYS A 136 1.21 -1.83 29.50
CA LYS A 136 0.74 -3.19 29.19
C LYS A 136 0.51 -4.08 30.43
N LYS A 137 0.33 -3.48 31.62
CA LYS A 137 0.12 -4.21 32.89
C LYS A 137 -1.27 -4.82 32.92
N ASP A 138 -2.29 -4.00 32.68
CA ASP A 138 -3.66 -4.51 32.54
C ASP A 138 -3.93 -4.81 31.06
N LYS A 139 -4.15 -6.08 30.78
CA LYS A 139 -4.40 -6.61 29.45
C LYS A 139 -5.89 -6.80 29.13
N LYS A 140 -6.78 -6.28 29.97
CA LYS A 140 -8.22 -6.33 29.75
C LYS A 140 -8.73 -4.97 29.26
N ILE A 141 -8.99 -4.89 27.97
CA ILE A 141 -9.47 -3.68 27.29
C ILE A 141 -11.00 -3.68 27.23
N VAL A 142 -11.63 -2.57 27.59
CA VAL A 142 -13.09 -2.37 27.58
C VAL A 142 -13.55 -1.23 26.69
N ALA A 143 -12.64 -0.35 26.30
CA ALA A 143 -12.90 0.77 25.40
C ALA A 143 -11.63 1.15 24.65
N TYR A 144 -11.79 1.90 23.56
CA TYR A 144 -10.70 2.67 22.99
C TYR A 144 -11.19 4.06 22.62
N ARG A 145 -10.27 4.99 22.46
CA ARG A 145 -10.57 6.34 21.98
C ARG A 145 -9.53 6.87 21.02
N LEU A 146 -9.99 7.72 20.14
CA LEU A 146 -9.15 8.55 19.28
C LEU A 146 -9.08 9.93 19.92
N VAL A 147 -7.89 10.40 20.22
CA VAL A 147 -7.63 11.72 20.81
C VAL A 147 -7.22 12.67 19.71
N ALA A 148 -7.96 13.76 19.57
CA ALA A 148 -7.70 14.78 18.58
C ALA A 148 -6.34 15.47 18.81
N PRO A 149 -5.64 15.86 17.75
CA PRO A 149 -4.42 16.67 17.86
C PRO A 149 -4.71 18.08 18.38
N GLN A 150 -3.64 18.88 18.53
CA GLN A 150 -3.77 20.28 18.98
C GLN A 150 -4.29 21.24 17.92
N ARG A 151 -4.57 20.76 16.73
CA ARG A 151 -5.18 21.50 15.63
C ARG A 151 -6.52 20.90 15.27
N LYS A 152 -7.48 21.75 14.95
CA LYS A 152 -8.76 21.30 14.39
C LYS A 152 -8.57 20.63 13.05
N GLY A 153 -9.42 19.69 12.73
CA GLY A 153 -9.38 19.00 11.45
C GLY A 153 -10.58 18.10 11.25
N ARG A 154 -10.56 17.42 10.12
CA ARG A 154 -11.58 16.47 9.71
C ARG A 154 -10.92 15.25 9.09
N ILE A 155 -11.37 14.08 9.49
CA ILE A 155 -10.99 12.81 8.87
C ILE A 155 -12.24 11.97 8.63
N PHE A 156 -12.08 10.94 7.78
CA PHE A 156 -13.10 9.95 7.54
C PHE A 156 -12.54 8.57 7.89
N LEU A 157 -13.35 7.76 8.57
CA LEU A 157 -12.98 6.41 9.00
C LEU A 157 -13.87 5.41 8.30
N ASP A 158 -13.27 4.31 7.82
CA ASP A 158 -14.02 3.28 7.12
C ASP A 158 -13.37 1.90 7.28
N ARG A 159 -14.11 0.84 6.99
CA ARG A 159 -13.66 -0.57 7.06
C ARG A 159 -12.98 -0.89 8.40
N LEU A 160 -13.62 -0.50 9.48
CA LEU A 160 -13.08 -0.75 10.83
C LEU A 160 -13.34 -2.19 11.25
N ILE A 161 -12.27 -2.88 11.66
CA ILE A 161 -12.34 -4.16 12.36
C ILE A 161 -11.64 -4.03 13.69
N PHE A 162 -12.38 -4.24 14.78
CA PHE A 162 -11.82 -4.29 16.12
C PHE A 162 -12.60 -5.26 17.02
N PRO A 163 -11.92 -6.23 17.68
CA PRO A 163 -10.52 -6.57 17.46
C PRO A 163 -10.32 -7.35 16.15
N GLU A 164 -9.37 -6.94 15.34
CA GLU A 164 -8.85 -7.83 14.31
C GLU A 164 -8.07 -8.95 15.00
N LYS A 165 -8.39 -10.20 14.71
CA LYS A 165 -7.81 -11.39 15.40
C LYS A 165 -6.77 -12.15 14.58
N LYS A 166 -6.53 -11.70 13.36
CA LYS A 166 -5.62 -12.36 12.42
C LYS A 166 -4.70 -11.34 11.72
N MET A 167 -4.13 -10.42 12.51
CA MET A 167 -3.16 -9.46 11.97
C MET A 167 -2.09 -10.17 11.16
N ASN A 168 -1.96 -9.78 9.90
CA ASN A 168 -0.92 -10.32 9.05
C ASN A 168 0.40 -9.59 9.33
N LEU A 169 1.36 -10.33 9.86
CA LEU A 169 2.67 -9.81 10.22
C LEU A 169 3.57 -9.49 9.02
N ARG A 170 3.13 -9.84 7.81
CA ARG A 170 3.80 -9.49 6.55
C ARG A 170 3.22 -8.23 5.90
N THR A 171 2.26 -7.59 6.55
CA THR A 171 1.65 -6.36 6.03
C THR A 171 2.71 -5.29 5.80
N THR A 172 2.70 -4.69 4.62
CA THR A 172 3.55 -3.55 4.29
C THR A 172 3.18 -2.38 5.20
N PRO A 173 4.15 -1.81 5.93
CA PRO A 173 3.86 -0.73 6.87
C PRO A 173 3.50 0.57 6.14
N ASP A 174 2.55 1.30 6.72
CA ASP A 174 2.22 2.66 6.30
C ASP A 174 3.06 3.68 7.12
N GLN A 175 3.58 4.72 6.44
CA GLN A 175 4.39 5.75 7.10
C GLN A 175 3.62 6.56 8.15
N GLN A 176 2.27 6.52 8.13
CA GLN A 176 1.45 7.18 9.14
C GLN A 176 1.55 6.50 10.52
N LEU A 177 2.08 5.27 10.57
CA LEU A 177 2.25 4.46 11.79
C LEU A 177 3.72 4.44 12.22
N PRO A 178 4.17 5.31 13.14
CA PRO A 178 5.57 5.37 13.55
C PRO A 178 6.06 4.12 14.29
N THR A 179 5.17 3.26 14.73
CA THR A 179 5.48 2.00 15.42
C THR A 179 5.97 0.88 14.51
N ASN A 180 6.01 1.12 13.19
CA ASN A 180 6.54 0.17 12.22
C ASN A 180 8.01 -0.21 12.45
N ASN A 181 8.72 0.52 13.31
CA ASN A 181 10.09 0.18 13.73
C ASN A 181 10.20 -1.21 14.37
N GLY A 182 9.10 -1.75 14.94
CA GLY A 182 9.05 -3.10 15.48
C GLY A 182 9.20 -4.22 14.45
N LEU A 183 9.05 -3.92 13.17
CA LEU A 183 9.27 -4.87 12.06
C LEU A 183 10.75 -5.12 11.76
N SER A 184 11.68 -4.43 12.44
CA SER A 184 13.13 -4.55 12.22
C SER A 184 13.68 -5.98 12.36
N ASN A 185 13.02 -6.83 13.12
CA ASN A 185 13.45 -8.23 13.34
C ASN A 185 12.99 -9.19 12.24
N ARG A 186 12.34 -8.70 11.18
CA ARG A 186 11.78 -9.52 10.10
C ARG A 186 12.50 -9.26 8.78
N ASP A 187 13.79 -9.29 8.81
CA ASP A 187 14.65 -9.07 7.63
C ASP A 187 14.45 -10.11 6.52
N LEU A 188 13.71 -11.18 6.81
CA LEU A 188 13.38 -12.23 5.86
C LEU A 188 12.13 -11.92 4.99
N TRP A 189 11.25 -11.02 5.43
CA TRP A 189 9.97 -10.73 4.78
C TRP A 189 10.06 -9.48 3.93
N HIS A 190 10.34 -9.62 2.66
CA HIS A 190 10.70 -8.52 1.78
C HIS A 190 9.63 -7.42 1.64
N TRP A 191 8.36 -7.77 1.63
CA TRP A 191 7.30 -6.78 1.42
C TRP A 191 7.12 -5.83 2.61
N CYS A 192 7.29 -6.31 3.82
CA CYS A 192 7.23 -5.45 5.00
C CYS A 192 8.49 -4.60 5.22
N LEU A 193 9.53 -4.78 4.40
CA LEU A 193 10.76 -4.00 4.48
C LEU A 193 10.74 -2.70 3.65
N VAL A 194 9.73 -2.48 2.81
CA VAL A 194 9.68 -1.31 1.90
C VAL A 194 9.90 -0.01 2.66
N TRP A 195 9.23 0.16 3.79
CA TRP A 195 9.41 1.35 4.63
C TRP A 195 10.79 1.43 5.29
N LYS A 196 11.37 0.30 5.70
CA LYS A 196 12.74 0.23 6.22
C LYS A 196 13.74 0.65 5.16
N TRP A 197 13.59 0.17 3.93
CA TRP A 197 14.45 0.57 2.81
C TRP A 197 14.30 2.06 2.49
N GLU A 198 13.12 2.63 2.63
CA GLU A 198 12.90 4.08 2.42
C GLU A 198 13.75 4.94 3.36
N GLN A 199 14.08 4.42 4.55
CA GLN A 199 14.95 5.11 5.52
C GLN A 199 16.45 5.01 5.17
N GLN A 200 16.83 4.18 4.19
CA GLN A 200 18.23 4.01 3.81
C GLN A 200 18.71 5.18 2.94
N SER A 201 19.93 5.64 3.18
CA SER A 201 20.63 6.54 2.29
C SER A 201 21.36 5.76 1.19
N TYR A 202 21.62 6.40 0.06
CA TYR A 202 22.49 5.86 -0.96
C TYR A 202 23.93 5.78 -0.43
N ASP A 203 24.60 4.64 -0.60
CA ASP A 203 26.05 4.50 -0.39
C ASP A 203 26.83 4.89 -1.66
N ILE A 204 26.23 4.84 -2.85
CA ILE A 204 26.78 5.42 -4.06
C ILE A 204 26.43 6.91 -4.08
N PRO A 205 27.44 7.80 -4.11
CA PRO A 205 27.18 9.24 -4.11
C PRO A 205 26.50 9.68 -5.41
N LEU A 206 25.66 10.72 -5.33
CA LEU A 206 25.14 11.38 -6.52
C LEU A 206 26.33 12.02 -7.28
N PRO A 207 26.53 11.68 -8.56
CA PRO A 207 27.65 12.26 -9.32
C PRO A 207 27.43 13.76 -9.50
N SER A 208 28.47 14.57 -9.30
CA SER A 208 28.40 16.01 -9.54
C SER A 208 28.18 16.33 -11.02
N LYS A 209 28.72 15.52 -11.91
CA LYS A 209 28.60 15.62 -13.37
C LYS A 209 28.71 14.25 -14.01
N LEU A 210 27.96 14.01 -15.06
CA LEU A 210 28.13 12.83 -15.91
C LEU A 210 29.15 13.08 -17.02
N THR A 211 29.95 12.06 -17.33
CA THR A 211 30.82 12.05 -18.52
C THR A 211 29.99 12.00 -19.81
N SER A 212 30.61 12.33 -20.94
CA SER A 212 29.94 12.23 -22.25
C SER A 212 29.58 10.79 -22.56
N GLU A 213 30.42 9.82 -22.13
CA GLU A 213 30.15 8.40 -22.34
C GLU A 213 28.94 7.94 -21.50
N GLN A 214 28.88 8.27 -20.22
CA GLN A 214 27.72 7.93 -19.37
C GLN A 214 26.42 8.49 -19.92
N LYS A 215 26.42 9.71 -20.46
CA LYS A 215 25.23 10.30 -21.10
C LYS A 215 24.80 9.51 -22.34
N LYS A 216 25.78 9.04 -23.15
CA LYS A 216 25.52 8.19 -24.32
C LYS A 216 24.97 6.83 -23.90
N GLU A 217 25.55 6.23 -22.87
CA GLU A 217 25.10 4.95 -22.32
C GLU A 217 23.67 5.02 -21.79
N LEU A 218 23.30 6.07 -21.05
CA LEU A 218 21.91 6.28 -20.60
C LEU A 218 20.93 6.35 -21.77
N LYS A 219 21.27 7.06 -22.85
CA LYS A 219 20.45 7.10 -24.08
C LYS A 219 20.35 5.73 -24.75
N THR A 220 21.44 4.96 -24.75
CA THR A 220 21.44 3.59 -25.30
C THR A 220 20.50 2.69 -24.49
N ILE A 221 20.55 2.77 -23.16
CA ILE A 221 19.64 2.03 -22.27
C ILE A 221 18.19 2.47 -22.48
N GLU A 222 17.94 3.77 -22.55
CA GLU A 222 16.61 4.33 -22.84
C GLU A 222 16.05 3.78 -24.17
N GLN A 223 16.86 3.79 -25.23
CA GLN A 223 16.45 3.28 -26.54
C GLN A 223 16.12 1.79 -26.49
N ARG A 224 17.00 0.98 -25.87
CA ARG A 224 16.78 -0.48 -25.74
C ARG A 224 15.51 -0.80 -24.96
N LEU A 225 15.24 -0.06 -23.88
CA LEU A 225 14.02 -0.22 -23.09
C LEU A 225 12.78 0.18 -23.90
N THR A 226 12.86 1.28 -24.64
CA THR A 226 11.77 1.74 -25.50
C THR A 226 11.48 0.72 -26.61
N ASP A 227 12.50 0.25 -27.33
CA ASP A 227 12.36 -0.76 -28.38
C ASP A 227 11.76 -2.07 -27.86
N PHE A 228 12.08 -2.46 -26.63
CA PHE A 228 11.54 -3.66 -25.99
C PHE A 228 10.06 -3.51 -25.61
N LEU A 229 9.66 -2.34 -25.15
CA LEU A 229 8.31 -2.07 -24.66
C LEU A 229 7.33 -1.65 -25.75
N GLU A 230 7.84 -1.10 -26.85
CA GLU A 230 7.01 -0.70 -27.98
C GLU A 230 6.45 -1.91 -28.74
N VAL A 231 5.21 -1.80 -29.14
CA VAL A 231 4.53 -2.77 -30.00
C VAL A 231 4.22 -2.14 -31.36
N LYS A 232 4.19 -2.96 -32.42
CA LYS A 232 3.97 -2.48 -33.80
C LYS A 232 2.61 -1.80 -34.03
N LYS A 233 1.64 -2.09 -33.17
CA LYS A 233 0.26 -1.58 -33.30
C LYS A 233 -0.39 -1.52 -31.90
N ALA A 234 -1.21 -0.48 -31.69
CA ALA A 234 -2.00 -0.34 -30.49
C ALA A 234 -2.82 -1.62 -30.19
N PRO A 235 -2.69 -2.20 -28.98
CA PRO A 235 -3.40 -3.43 -28.63
C PRO A 235 -4.88 -3.12 -28.30
N GLN A 236 -5.77 -3.32 -29.27
CA GLN A 236 -7.18 -2.94 -29.16
C GLN A 236 -7.92 -3.64 -28.00
N GLY A 237 -7.57 -4.90 -27.69
CA GLY A 237 -8.18 -5.63 -26.57
C GLY A 237 -8.00 -4.94 -25.22
N PRO A 238 -6.76 -4.63 -24.79
CA PRO A 238 -6.49 -3.82 -23.59
C PRO A 238 -7.16 -2.45 -23.60
N ILE A 239 -7.20 -1.75 -24.74
CA ILE A 239 -7.88 -0.45 -24.86
C ILE A 239 -9.37 -0.60 -24.55
N ASN A 240 -10.06 -1.53 -25.20
CA ASN A 240 -11.49 -1.78 -24.98
C ASN A 240 -11.78 -2.20 -23.53
N ALA A 241 -10.90 -3.03 -22.95
CA ALA A 241 -11.02 -3.44 -21.55
C ALA A 241 -10.89 -2.25 -20.60
N ALA A 242 -9.99 -1.30 -20.87
CA ALA A 242 -9.82 -0.10 -20.05
C ALA A 242 -11.09 0.76 -20.02
N TYR A 243 -11.67 1.05 -21.18
CA TYR A 243 -12.93 1.85 -21.23
C TYR A 243 -14.05 1.16 -20.47
N LYS A 244 -14.26 -0.16 -20.69
CA LYS A 244 -15.28 -0.92 -19.98
C LYS A 244 -15.06 -0.94 -18.45
N THR A 245 -13.83 -1.07 -18.01
CA THR A 245 -13.48 -1.09 -16.58
C THR A 245 -13.66 0.30 -15.99
N PHE A 246 -13.28 1.36 -16.70
CA PHE A 246 -13.42 2.75 -16.27
C PHE A 246 -14.89 3.16 -16.08
N GLU A 247 -15.76 2.77 -17.01
CA GLU A 247 -17.19 2.97 -16.88
C GLU A 247 -17.75 2.32 -15.62
N LYS A 248 -17.35 1.07 -15.35
CA LYS A 248 -17.75 0.35 -14.13
C LYS A 248 -17.16 0.97 -12.85
N ALA A 249 -15.99 1.53 -12.92
CA ALA A 249 -15.29 2.14 -11.79
C ALA A 249 -16.01 3.41 -11.29
N ALA A 250 -16.80 4.06 -12.14
CA ALA A 250 -17.57 5.28 -11.83
C ALA A 250 -16.74 6.37 -11.15
N ILE A 251 -15.46 6.49 -11.53
CA ILE A 251 -14.53 7.44 -10.93
C ILE A 251 -14.95 8.86 -11.24
N SER A 252 -15.18 9.66 -10.22
CA SER A 252 -15.51 11.08 -10.32
C SER A 252 -14.88 11.89 -9.19
N PRO A 253 -14.68 13.21 -9.40
CA PRO A 253 -14.29 14.08 -8.29
C PRO A 253 -15.33 14.01 -7.16
N SER A 254 -14.86 14.03 -5.92
CA SER A 254 -15.73 14.14 -4.74
C SER A 254 -16.52 15.46 -4.76
N ILE A 255 -17.73 15.43 -4.23
CA ILE A 255 -18.55 16.64 -4.03
C ILE A 255 -17.91 17.67 -3.09
N ALA A 256 -16.91 17.25 -2.31
CA ALA A 256 -16.10 18.14 -1.49
C ALA A 256 -15.17 19.07 -2.31
N GLY A 257 -15.03 18.83 -3.62
CA GLY A 257 -14.12 19.57 -4.50
C GLY A 257 -12.65 19.16 -4.39
N THR A 258 -12.35 18.16 -3.56
CA THR A 258 -11.03 17.57 -3.36
C THR A 258 -11.16 16.05 -3.35
N GLY A 259 -10.11 15.31 -3.80
CA GLY A 259 -10.13 13.86 -3.86
C GLY A 259 -11.19 13.28 -4.81
N PHE A 260 -11.43 12.00 -4.66
CA PHE A 260 -12.27 11.23 -5.58
C PHE A 260 -13.27 10.34 -4.85
N ILE A 261 -14.36 10.02 -5.55
CA ILE A 261 -15.28 8.94 -5.23
C ILE A 261 -15.36 7.98 -6.42
N GLY A 262 -15.77 6.75 -6.16
CA GLY A 262 -15.90 5.70 -7.17
C GLY A 262 -15.88 4.32 -6.51
N THR A 263 -15.85 3.27 -7.33
CA THR A 263 -15.71 1.91 -6.83
C THR A 263 -14.40 1.76 -6.07
N PRO A 264 -14.42 1.40 -4.77
CA PRO A 264 -13.23 1.42 -3.93
C PRO A 264 -12.18 0.40 -4.37
N ILE A 265 -10.91 0.78 -4.21
CA ILE A 265 -9.76 -0.13 -4.41
C ILE A 265 -9.46 -0.79 -3.07
N VAL A 266 -9.44 -2.11 -3.05
CA VAL A 266 -9.04 -2.90 -1.89
C VAL A 266 -7.58 -3.33 -1.99
N ALA A 267 -7.04 -3.82 -0.88
CA ALA A 267 -5.66 -4.29 -0.82
C ALA A 267 -5.36 -5.38 -1.86
N PRO A 268 -4.15 -5.40 -2.47
CA PRO A 268 -3.80 -6.33 -3.55
C PRO A 268 -3.95 -7.81 -3.20
N ASP A 269 -3.67 -8.17 -1.94
CA ASP A 269 -3.70 -9.54 -1.46
C ASP A 269 -5.05 -9.98 -0.91
N GLU A 270 -6.07 -9.21 -1.11
CA GLU A 270 -7.38 -9.58 -0.61
C GLU A 270 -7.90 -10.83 -1.30
N GLN A 271 -7.97 -11.89 -0.50
CA GLN A 271 -8.64 -13.11 -0.90
C GLN A 271 -10.17 -12.96 -0.80
N ASP A 272 -10.63 -11.96 -0.06
CA ASP A 272 -12.03 -11.71 0.25
C ASP A 272 -12.63 -10.55 -0.57
N LYS A 273 -12.24 -10.42 -1.85
CA LYS A 273 -12.82 -9.41 -2.75
C LYS A 273 -14.34 -9.52 -2.75
N LYS A 274 -14.99 -8.49 -2.22
CA LYS A 274 -16.45 -8.42 -2.21
C LYS A 274 -17.00 -7.94 -3.55
N LYS A 275 -18.26 -8.25 -3.82
CA LYS A 275 -18.97 -7.71 -4.98
C LYS A 275 -19.04 -6.19 -4.87
N GLY A 276 -18.60 -5.49 -5.89
CA GLY A 276 -18.61 -4.03 -5.93
C GLY A 276 -17.26 -3.36 -5.63
N GLU A 277 -16.21 -4.13 -5.40
CA GLU A 277 -14.85 -3.61 -5.19
C GLU A 277 -13.99 -3.76 -6.45
N MET A 278 -13.03 -2.85 -6.63
CA MET A 278 -11.99 -2.98 -7.65
C MET A 278 -10.77 -3.71 -7.11
N SER A 279 -10.15 -4.50 -7.96
CA SER A 279 -8.85 -5.09 -7.73
C SER A 279 -7.73 -4.22 -8.33
N TRP A 280 -6.49 -4.49 -7.93
CA TRP A 280 -5.31 -3.95 -8.60
C TRP A 280 -5.26 -4.25 -10.09
N ASN A 281 -5.77 -5.42 -10.52
CA ASN A 281 -5.87 -5.76 -11.93
C ASN A 281 -6.81 -4.83 -12.70
N ASP A 282 -7.85 -4.30 -12.06
CA ASP A 282 -8.74 -3.31 -12.68
C ASP A 282 -8.00 -1.98 -12.90
N ILE A 283 -7.21 -1.53 -11.91
CA ILE A 283 -6.36 -0.34 -12.04
C ILE A 283 -5.30 -0.54 -13.12
N GLU A 284 -4.59 -1.67 -13.11
CA GLU A 284 -3.61 -2.01 -14.13
C GLU A 284 -4.24 -2.04 -15.53
N THR A 285 -5.44 -2.61 -15.65
CA THR A 285 -6.20 -2.67 -16.91
C THR A 285 -6.51 -1.28 -17.44
N MET A 286 -7.02 -0.40 -16.59
CA MET A 286 -7.36 0.98 -16.98
C MET A 286 -6.11 1.77 -17.38
N LEU A 287 -5.09 1.79 -16.52
CA LEU A 287 -3.85 2.54 -16.80
C LEU A 287 -3.17 2.02 -18.06
N SER A 288 -3.08 0.69 -18.24
CA SER A 288 -2.42 0.11 -19.40
C SER A 288 -3.16 0.41 -20.71
N GLY A 289 -4.48 0.21 -20.75
CA GLY A 289 -5.24 0.45 -21.96
C GLY A 289 -5.29 1.92 -22.35
N PHE A 290 -5.45 2.83 -21.39
CA PHE A 290 -5.41 4.27 -21.66
C PHE A 290 -4.01 4.75 -22.07
N ALA A 291 -2.95 4.19 -21.49
CA ALA A 291 -1.58 4.50 -21.92
C ALA A 291 -1.34 4.07 -23.38
N TYR A 292 -1.78 2.86 -23.76
CA TYR A 292 -1.66 2.40 -25.14
C TYR A 292 -2.44 3.30 -26.12
N ASP A 293 -3.67 3.66 -25.79
CA ASP A 293 -4.49 4.51 -26.65
C ASP A 293 -3.95 5.93 -26.76
N ALA A 294 -3.50 6.49 -25.64
CA ALA A 294 -2.87 7.81 -25.61
C ALA A 294 -1.54 7.85 -26.40
N TYR A 295 -0.71 6.81 -26.26
CA TYR A 295 0.62 6.75 -26.89
C TYR A 295 0.54 6.45 -28.39
N TYR A 296 -0.15 5.38 -28.80
CA TYR A 296 -0.19 4.93 -30.20
C TYR A 296 -1.21 5.67 -31.04
N ASN A 297 -2.38 6.00 -30.50
CA ASN A 297 -3.47 6.65 -31.22
C ASN A 297 -3.52 8.16 -30.97
N GLN A 298 -2.62 8.71 -30.12
CA GLN A 298 -2.59 10.14 -29.73
C GLN A 298 -3.95 10.62 -29.19
N ASN A 299 -4.65 9.74 -28.45
CA ASN A 299 -5.99 10.01 -27.94
C ASN A 299 -5.92 10.85 -26.65
N GLU A 300 -6.24 12.13 -26.74
CA GLU A 300 -6.22 13.05 -25.59
C GLU A 300 -7.24 12.69 -24.51
N THR A 301 -8.37 12.08 -24.86
CA THR A 301 -9.34 11.58 -23.88
C THR A 301 -8.75 10.45 -23.05
N SER A 302 -8.10 9.49 -23.69
CA SER A 302 -7.40 8.40 -23.00
C SER A 302 -6.26 8.92 -22.14
N LYS A 303 -5.53 9.91 -22.61
CA LYS A 303 -4.49 10.57 -21.81
C LYS A 303 -5.05 11.23 -20.55
N LYS A 304 -6.18 11.94 -20.66
CA LYS A 304 -6.90 12.50 -19.51
C LYS A 304 -7.37 11.40 -18.56
N ASN A 305 -7.97 10.33 -19.08
CA ASN A 305 -8.45 9.21 -18.29
C ASN A 305 -7.31 8.49 -17.57
N TYR A 306 -6.13 8.35 -18.21
CA TYR A 306 -4.93 7.80 -17.57
C TYR A 306 -4.59 8.55 -16.28
N PHE A 307 -4.52 9.87 -16.35
CA PHE A 307 -4.22 10.69 -15.18
C PHE A 307 -5.35 10.68 -14.14
N THR A 308 -6.61 10.69 -14.57
CA THR A 308 -7.75 10.55 -13.64
C THR A 308 -7.67 9.23 -12.85
N VAL A 309 -7.36 8.12 -13.53
CA VAL A 309 -7.20 6.82 -12.86
C VAL A 309 -5.99 6.81 -11.94
N PHE A 310 -4.88 7.45 -12.34
CA PHE A 310 -3.68 7.50 -11.51
C PHE A 310 -3.91 8.36 -10.24
N ASP A 311 -4.53 9.52 -10.39
CA ASP A 311 -4.91 10.39 -9.26
C ASP A 311 -5.87 9.65 -8.31
N TYR A 312 -6.88 8.96 -8.86
CA TYR A 312 -7.77 8.13 -8.08
C TYR A 312 -7.04 7.02 -7.33
N ALA A 313 -6.13 6.31 -8.00
CA ALA A 313 -5.35 5.26 -7.37
C ALA A 313 -4.51 5.80 -6.20
N ILE A 314 -3.89 6.97 -6.35
CA ILE A 314 -3.14 7.65 -5.28
C ILE A 314 -4.07 8.05 -4.13
N ASP A 315 -5.22 8.63 -4.44
CA ASP A 315 -6.24 9.00 -3.45
C ASP A 315 -6.73 7.78 -2.65
N GLN A 316 -6.89 6.64 -3.33
CA GLN A 316 -7.28 5.37 -2.73
C GLN A 316 -6.17 4.66 -1.95
N GLY A 317 -4.95 5.18 -1.94
CA GLY A 317 -3.83 4.66 -1.15
C GLY A 317 -2.67 4.06 -1.95
N PHE A 318 -2.76 3.95 -3.30
CA PHE A 318 -1.59 3.63 -4.11
C PHE A 318 -0.70 4.86 -4.21
N ALA A 319 0.00 5.17 -3.15
CA ALA A 319 0.73 6.41 -2.98
C ALA A 319 2.07 6.19 -2.29
N TYR A 320 2.96 7.16 -2.42
CA TYR A 320 4.22 7.16 -1.69
C TYR A 320 3.99 7.00 -0.18
N GLY A 321 4.75 6.09 0.43
CA GLY A 321 4.71 5.83 1.87
C GLY A 321 3.50 5.06 2.37
N SER A 322 2.56 4.67 1.51
CA SER A 322 1.39 3.91 1.90
C SER A 322 1.65 2.40 1.86
N GLY A 323 1.25 1.70 2.91
CA GLY A 323 1.20 0.23 2.92
C GLY A 323 -0.04 -0.34 2.25
N MET A 324 -1.08 0.46 2.09
CA MET A 324 -2.37 0.09 1.50
C MET A 324 -3.00 -1.18 2.09
N GLY A 325 -2.60 -1.59 3.30
CA GLY A 325 -3.02 -2.85 3.91
C GLY A 325 -2.51 -4.11 3.19
N THR A 326 -1.54 -3.97 2.28
CA THR A 326 -0.97 -5.11 1.55
C THR A 326 -0.11 -5.98 2.44
N ASN A 327 -0.10 -7.28 2.18
CA ASN A 327 0.83 -8.17 2.86
C ASN A 327 2.01 -8.57 1.97
N HIS A 328 1.83 -9.33 0.89
CA HIS A 328 2.92 -9.69 -0.02
C HIS A 328 2.39 -10.00 -1.43
N HIS A 329 3.28 -10.25 -2.38
CA HIS A 329 2.96 -10.54 -3.78
C HIS A 329 2.36 -9.39 -4.60
N TYR A 330 2.28 -8.17 -4.07
CA TYR A 330 1.73 -7.03 -4.83
C TYR A 330 2.47 -6.78 -6.15
N GLY A 331 3.72 -7.17 -6.26
CA GLY A 331 4.50 -7.04 -7.49
C GLY A 331 3.87 -7.72 -8.70
N TYR A 332 3.08 -8.78 -8.49
CA TYR A 332 2.34 -9.43 -9.57
C TYR A 332 1.21 -8.56 -10.12
N GLN A 333 0.63 -7.72 -9.29
CA GLN A 333 -0.51 -6.88 -9.66
C GLN A 333 -0.12 -5.51 -10.22
N VAL A 334 1.09 -5.03 -9.96
CA VAL A 334 1.47 -3.65 -10.34
C VAL A 334 2.44 -3.58 -11.52
N ARG A 335 3.05 -4.68 -11.97
CA ARG A 335 4.18 -4.67 -12.93
C ARG A 335 3.86 -4.01 -14.27
N LYS A 336 2.66 -4.18 -14.82
CA LYS A 336 2.28 -3.54 -16.11
C LYS A 336 2.04 -2.04 -15.97
N ILE A 337 1.76 -1.54 -14.76
CA ILE A 337 1.68 -0.10 -14.49
C ILE A 337 3.01 0.56 -14.88
N TYR A 338 4.16 -0.09 -14.60
CA TYR A 338 5.48 0.46 -14.91
C TYR A 338 5.77 0.49 -16.40
N THR A 339 5.51 -0.60 -17.12
CA THR A 339 5.76 -0.66 -18.57
C THR A 339 4.96 0.38 -19.33
N THR A 340 3.72 0.63 -18.91
CA THR A 340 2.87 1.65 -19.53
C THR A 340 3.15 3.06 -19.02
N ALA A 341 3.63 3.23 -17.79
CA ALA A 341 4.14 4.52 -17.31
C ALA A 341 5.37 4.99 -18.13
N TRP A 342 6.20 4.05 -18.59
CA TRP A 342 7.31 4.37 -19.52
C TRP A 342 6.81 4.98 -20.81
N LEU A 343 5.76 4.45 -21.41
CA LEU A 343 5.15 5.03 -22.61
C LEU A 343 4.57 6.42 -22.34
N MET A 344 4.07 6.66 -21.17
CA MET A 344 3.47 7.92 -20.73
C MET A 344 4.47 8.90 -20.10
N ARG A 345 5.78 8.58 -20.04
CA ARG A 345 6.78 9.33 -19.27
C ARG A 345 6.83 10.81 -19.61
N ASP A 346 6.76 11.17 -20.90
CA ASP A 346 6.82 12.56 -21.36
C ASP A 346 5.58 13.36 -20.91
N ALA A 347 4.42 12.70 -20.87
CA ALA A 347 3.19 13.29 -20.36
C ALA A 347 3.23 13.40 -18.83
N ILE A 348 3.77 12.40 -18.14
CA ILE A 348 3.98 12.42 -16.69
C ILE A 348 4.91 13.57 -16.30
N TYR A 349 6.04 13.77 -17.00
CA TYR A 349 6.99 14.85 -16.70
C TYR A 349 6.37 16.25 -16.83
N LYS A 350 5.38 16.42 -17.68
CA LYS A 350 4.67 17.68 -17.91
C LYS A 350 3.47 17.89 -16.99
N HIS A 351 3.06 16.84 -16.24
CA HIS A 351 1.85 16.89 -15.42
C HIS A 351 2.09 17.63 -14.10
N PRO A 352 1.13 18.42 -13.59
CA PRO A 352 1.25 19.11 -12.29
C PRO A 352 1.54 18.14 -11.12
N HIS A 353 0.99 16.94 -11.14
CA HIS A 353 1.18 15.90 -10.10
C HIS A 353 2.40 14.99 -10.37
N ARG A 354 3.31 15.38 -11.24
CA ARG A 354 4.50 14.60 -11.64
C ARG A 354 5.23 13.98 -10.46
N ASP A 355 5.51 14.78 -9.43
CA ASP A 355 6.31 14.33 -8.30
C ASP A 355 5.58 13.27 -7.46
N ALA A 356 4.26 13.36 -7.34
CA ALA A 356 3.42 12.35 -6.69
C ALA A 356 3.43 11.03 -7.48
N TYR A 357 3.31 11.07 -8.80
CA TYR A 357 3.37 9.88 -9.64
C TYR A 357 4.74 9.20 -9.56
N LEU A 358 5.82 9.96 -9.77
CA LEU A 358 7.18 9.41 -9.77
C LEU A 358 7.60 8.87 -8.39
N SER A 359 7.24 9.56 -7.30
CA SER A 359 7.53 9.06 -5.95
C SER A 359 6.73 7.80 -5.63
N THR A 360 5.46 7.74 -6.05
CA THR A 360 4.61 6.55 -5.90
C THR A 360 5.19 5.36 -6.64
N LEU A 361 5.55 5.52 -7.92
CA LEU A 361 6.16 4.45 -8.72
C LEU A 361 7.47 3.96 -8.07
N ARG A 362 8.37 4.85 -7.68
CA ARG A 362 9.62 4.47 -7.00
C ARG A 362 9.38 3.71 -5.70
N PHE A 363 8.43 4.17 -4.88
CA PHE A 363 8.10 3.54 -3.61
C PHE A 363 7.55 2.11 -3.83
N TRP A 364 6.58 1.94 -4.69
CA TRP A 364 5.93 0.65 -4.95
C TRP A 364 6.78 -0.31 -5.78
N ALA A 365 7.78 0.18 -6.53
CA ALA A 365 8.83 -0.65 -7.11
C ALA A 365 9.81 -1.21 -6.05
N ALA A 366 9.75 -0.72 -4.82
CA ALA A 366 10.79 -0.96 -3.81
C ALA A 366 12.20 -0.59 -4.33
N LEU A 367 12.31 0.50 -5.12
CA LEU A 367 13.59 0.94 -5.69
C LEU A 367 14.59 1.32 -4.59
N GLN A 368 14.12 1.82 -3.46
CA GLN A 368 14.91 2.19 -2.28
C GLN A 368 15.72 1.03 -1.69
N GLU A 369 15.33 -0.23 -1.94
CA GLU A 369 16.12 -1.40 -1.57
C GLU A 369 17.53 -1.37 -2.23
N THR A 370 17.63 -0.78 -3.43
CA THR A 370 18.85 -0.73 -4.22
C THR A 370 19.82 0.38 -3.79
N ARG A 371 19.45 1.20 -2.80
CA ARG A 371 20.34 2.22 -2.22
C ARG A 371 21.55 1.63 -1.51
N GLN A 372 21.46 0.35 -1.12
CA GLN A 372 22.49 -0.44 -0.48
C GLN A 372 22.69 -1.78 -1.22
N PRO A 373 23.82 -2.48 -1.04
CA PRO A 373 23.96 -3.85 -1.51
C PRO A 373 22.88 -4.76 -0.92
N CYS A 374 22.52 -5.81 -1.62
CA CYS A 374 21.56 -6.78 -1.10
C CYS A 374 22.06 -7.43 0.21
N SER A 375 21.24 -7.39 1.25
CA SER A 375 21.57 -7.99 2.54
C SER A 375 21.87 -9.50 2.40
N PRO A 376 22.86 -10.05 3.10
CA PRO A 376 23.13 -11.50 3.15
C PRO A 376 21.94 -12.33 3.63
N THR A 377 21.11 -11.76 4.48
CA THR A 377 19.94 -12.42 5.07
C THR A 377 18.64 -12.15 4.32
N ARG A 378 18.72 -11.44 3.18
CA ARG A 378 17.56 -11.14 2.34
C ARG A 378 16.96 -12.43 1.78
N ASP A 379 15.73 -12.72 2.13
CA ASP A 379 14.95 -13.86 1.64
C ASP A 379 13.98 -13.42 0.52
N GLU A 380 13.27 -14.37 -0.07
CA GLU A 380 12.26 -14.14 -1.11
C GLU A 380 12.81 -13.37 -2.34
N LEU A 381 14.09 -13.59 -2.66
CA LEU A 381 14.77 -12.92 -3.77
C LEU A 381 14.15 -13.24 -5.13
N LEU A 382 13.65 -14.47 -5.32
CA LEU A 382 13.04 -14.90 -6.58
C LEU A 382 11.82 -14.04 -6.92
N ASP A 383 10.96 -13.75 -5.93
CA ASP A 383 9.82 -12.86 -6.13
C ASP A 383 10.27 -11.44 -6.50
N SER A 384 11.29 -10.94 -5.81
CA SER A 384 11.81 -9.59 -6.08
C SER A 384 12.38 -9.47 -7.49
N TRP A 385 13.14 -10.47 -7.97
CA TRP A 385 13.66 -10.49 -9.35
C TRP A 385 12.54 -10.64 -10.37
N HIS A 386 11.59 -11.55 -10.12
CA HIS A 386 10.52 -11.84 -11.08
C HIS A 386 9.51 -10.70 -11.22
N THR A 387 9.10 -10.11 -10.11
CA THR A 387 7.94 -9.19 -10.11
C THR A 387 8.33 -7.72 -10.10
N LEU A 388 9.47 -7.36 -9.49
CA LEU A 388 9.84 -5.96 -9.27
C LEU A 388 11.13 -5.52 -9.96
N LEU A 389 11.95 -6.40 -10.54
CA LEU A 389 13.20 -5.98 -11.18
C LEU A 389 12.95 -4.99 -12.32
N MET A 390 12.00 -5.29 -13.21
CA MET A 390 11.62 -4.38 -14.28
C MET A 390 11.01 -3.08 -13.74
N ALA A 391 10.18 -3.17 -12.69
CA ALA A 391 9.61 -1.99 -12.04
C ALA A 391 10.71 -1.10 -11.43
N LYS A 392 11.72 -1.68 -10.75
CA LYS A 392 12.89 -0.96 -10.23
C LYS A 392 13.67 -0.29 -11.37
N PHE A 393 13.89 -1.03 -12.47
CA PHE A 393 14.64 -0.52 -13.61
C PHE A 393 13.93 0.66 -14.28
N ILE A 394 12.65 0.51 -14.61
CA ILE A 394 11.85 1.61 -15.19
C ILE A 394 11.82 2.81 -14.25
N SER A 395 11.60 2.58 -12.94
CA SER A 395 11.58 3.65 -11.95
C SER A 395 12.93 4.38 -11.84
N ALA A 396 14.06 3.68 -11.99
CA ALA A 396 15.39 4.26 -12.04
C ALA A 396 15.58 5.13 -13.30
N MET A 397 15.10 4.65 -14.45
CA MET A 397 15.16 5.40 -15.70
C MET A 397 14.21 6.59 -15.77
N MET A 398 13.17 6.62 -14.91
CA MET A 398 12.19 7.71 -14.83
C MET A 398 12.59 8.84 -13.85
N PHE A 399 13.83 8.91 -13.37
CA PHE A 399 14.30 10.14 -12.71
C PHE A 399 14.46 11.26 -13.75
N PRO A 400 13.96 12.48 -13.48
CA PRO A 400 14.11 13.59 -14.40
C PRO A 400 15.57 14.06 -14.57
N ASP A 401 16.41 13.93 -13.52
CA ASP A 401 17.83 14.24 -13.55
C ASP A 401 18.66 13.02 -13.98
N ALA A 402 19.41 13.15 -15.05
CA ALA A 402 20.28 12.08 -15.55
C ALA A 402 21.33 11.60 -14.53
N ARG A 403 21.73 12.46 -13.57
CA ARG A 403 22.65 12.07 -12.50
C ARG A 403 21.97 11.13 -11.50
N GLU A 404 20.68 11.37 -11.19
CA GLU A 404 19.87 10.49 -10.37
C GLU A 404 19.59 9.16 -11.08
N GLN A 405 19.36 9.19 -12.41
CA GLN A 405 19.27 7.96 -13.21
C GLN A 405 20.55 7.13 -13.09
N ALA A 406 21.70 7.76 -13.28
CA ALA A 406 23.01 7.10 -13.19
C ALA A 406 23.26 6.51 -11.79
N GLN A 407 22.94 7.27 -10.72
CA GLN A 407 23.06 6.79 -9.35
C GLN A 407 22.13 5.58 -9.09
N ALA A 408 20.88 5.68 -9.51
CA ALA A 408 19.88 4.63 -9.30
C ALA A 408 20.22 3.36 -10.09
N LEU A 409 20.66 3.49 -11.35
CA LEU A 409 21.10 2.34 -12.15
C LEU A 409 22.35 1.67 -11.55
N SER A 410 23.36 2.45 -11.15
CA SER A 410 24.54 1.91 -10.48
C SER A 410 24.17 1.16 -9.19
N GLY A 411 23.24 1.73 -8.41
CA GLY A 411 22.69 1.09 -7.22
C GLY A 411 21.98 -0.21 -7.54
N LEU A 412 21.12 -0.21 -8.57
CA LEU A 412 20.37 -1.39 -9.00
C LEU A 412 21.28 -2.51 -9.53
N SER A 413 22.26 -2.19 -10.37
CA SER A 413 23.23 -3.16 -10.87
C SER A 413 24.02 -3.82 -9.74
N ARG A 414 24.51 -3.01 -8.79
CA ARG A 414 25.22 -3.51 -7.62
C ARG A 414 24.32 -4.37 -6.73
N TRP A 415 23.06 -3.90 -6.48
CA TRP A 415 22.08 -4.67 -5.70
C TRP A 415 21.82 -6.02 -6.38
N LEU A 416 21.58 -6.03 -7.70
CA LEU A 416 21.34 -7.24 -8.47
C LEU A 416 22.53 -8.20 -8.40
N SER A 417 23.76 -7.72 -8.68
CA SER A 417 24.98 -8.50 -8.57
C SER A 417 25.14 -9.12 -7.18
N SER A 418 24.92 -8.34 -6.12
CA SER A 418 25.03 -8.84 -4.74
C SER A 418 23.89 -9.79 -4.37
N SER A 419 22.72 -9.68 -5.00
CA SER A 419 21.57 -10.56 -4.77
C SER A 419 21.70 -11.92 -5.48
N LEU A 420 22.42 -11.98 -6.60
CA LEU A 420 22.65 -13.21 -7.37
C LEU A 420 23.73 -14.14 -6.76
N ARG A 421 24.28 -13.78 -5.61
CA ARG A 421 25.22 -14.65 -4.88
C ARG A 421 24.54 -15.91 -4.35
N TYR A 422 25.34 -16.89 -3.97
CA TYR A 422 24.86 -18.08 -3.29
C TYR A 422 24.30 -17.74 -1.90
N THR A 423 23.11 -18.27 -1.59
CA THR A 423 22.44 -18.06 -0.31
C THR A 423 22.56 -19.30 0.57
N PRO A 424 22.79 -19.15 1.90
CA PRO A 424 22.94 -20.27 2.82
C PRO A 424 21.60 -20.91 3.20
N GLY A 425 21.65 -22.15 3.64
CA GLY A 425 20.52 -22.87 4.24
C GLY A 425 19.24 -22.82 3.40
N THR A 426 18.12 -22.45 4.01
CA THR A 426 16.80 -22.36 3.36
C THR A 426 16.43 -20.98 2.85
N ILE A 427 17.31 -19.98 2.98
CA ILE A 427 17.09 -18.62 2.46
C ILE A 427 16.88 -18.71 0.96
N GLY A 428 15.86 -18.03 0.43
CA GLY A 428 15.53 -17.98 -0.99
C GLY A 428 16.65 -17.33 -1.81
N GLY A 429 16.90 -17.87 -3.01
CA GLY A 429 17.94 -17.46 -3.91
C GLY A 429 18.67 -18.63 -4.58
N ILE A 430 19.86 -18.40 -5.12
CA ILE A 430 20.67 -19.40 -5.82
C ILE A 430 21.55 -20.15 -4.83
N LYS A 431 21.65 -21.48 -4.98
CA LYS A 431 22.52 -22.35 -4.17
C LYS A 431 23.82 -22.67 -4.91
N VAL A 432 24.82 -23.17 -4.16
CA VAL A 432 26.14 -23.50 -4.71
C VAL A 432 26.11 -24.55 -5.83
N ASP A 433 25.07 -25.39 -5.85
CA ASP A 433 24.85 -26.40 -6.89
C ASP A 433 24.01 -25.89 -8.08
N GLY A 434 23.71 -24.58 -8.11
CA GLY A 434 22.90 -23.93 -9.12
C GLY A 434 21.39 -24.10 -8.94
N THR A 435 20.94 -24.80 -7.90
CA THR A 435 19.49 -24.88 -7.60
C THR A 435 18.97 -23.56 -7.04
N THR A 436 17.66 -23.37 -7.10
CA THR A 436 17.01 -22.19 -6.53
C THR A 436 16.06 -22.59 -5.41
N PHE A 437 16.06 -21.78 -4.38
CA PHE A 437 15.19 -21.93 -3.21
C PHE A 437 14.24 -20.74 -3.11
N HIS A 438 12.99 -21.05 -2.74
CA HIS A 438 11.93 -20.07 -2.48
C HIS A 438 10.98 -20.66 -1.43
N HIS A 439 10.44 -19.84 -0.54
CA HIS A 439 9.59 -20.31 0.58
C HIS A 439 10.23 -21.43 1.42
N GLY A 440 11.54 -21.36 1.62
CA GLY A 440 12.29 -22.33 2.43
C GLY A 440 12.56 -23.68 1.76
N GLY A 441 12.26 -23.84 0.47
CA GLY A 441 12.42 -25.09 -0.26
C GLY A 441 12.97 -24.97 -1.68
N PHE A 442 13.25 -26.12 -2.30
CA PHE A 442 13.66 -26.21 -3.69
C PHE A 442 12.50 -25.85 -4.64
N TYR A 443 12.72 -24.90 -5.56
CA TYR A 443 11.66 -24.31 -6.39
C TYR A 443 12.05 -24.17 -7.87
N PRO A 444 12.30 -25.28 -8.61
CA PRO A 444 12.89 -25.24 -9.95
C PRO A 444 11.98 -24.64 -11.01
N GLY A 445 10.66 -24.87 -10.92
CA GLY A 445 9.70 -24.38 -11.92
C GLY A 445 9.58 -22.85 -11.99
N TYR A 446 9.97 -22.16 -10.93
CA TYR A 446 9.94 -20.70 -10.85
C TYR A 446 11.18 -20.04 -11.44
N THR A 447 12.29 -20.76 -11.44
CA THR A 447 13.63 -20.28 -11.81
C THR A 447 13.69 -19.72 -13.23
N THR A 448 13.05 -20.39 -14.19
CA THR A 448 13.13 -20.01 -15.60
C THR A 448 12.55 -18.61 -15.83
N GLY A 449 11.36 -18.33 -15.26
CA GLY A 449 10.74 -17.00 -15.37
C GLY A 449 11.54 -15.91 -14.68
N VAL A 450 12.13 -16.22 -13.53
CA VAL A 450 12.98 -15.29 -12.76
C VAL A 450 14.25 -14.95 -13.53
N LEU A 451 14.95 -15.95 -14.06
CA LEU A 451 16.20 -15.74 -14.83
C LEU A 451 15.94 -15.03 -16.17
N ALA A 452 14.77 -15.19 -16.78
CA ALA A 452 14.38 -14.42 -17.96
C ALA A 452 14.37 -12.91 -17.64
N THR A 453 13.74 -12.49 -16.56
CA THR A 453 13.70 -11.07 -16.14
C THR A 453 15.08 -10.51 -15.82
N VAL A 454 15.95 -11.33 -15.20
CA VAL A 454 17.37 -10.95 -14.99
C VAL A 454 18.10 -10.81 -16.33
N GLY A 455 17.86 -11.72 -17.27
CA GLY A 455 18.43 -11.66 -18.62
C GLY A 455 18.00 -10.41 -19.39
N GLU A 456 16.74 -10.02 -19.30
CA GLU A 456 16.23 -8.76 -19.88
C GLU A 456 16.98 -7.54 -19.32
N TYR A 457 17.16 -7.45 -18.02
CA TYR A 457 17.91 -6.37 -17.39
C TYR A 457 19.36 -6.31 -17.90
N ILE A 458 20.04 -7.46 -17.97
CA ILE A 458 21.41 -7.56 -18.51
C ILE A 458 21.44 -7.11 -19.96
N ALA A 459 20.46 -7.50 -20.79
CA ALA A 459 20.39 -7.08 -22.18
C ALA A 459 20.27 -5.56 -22.36
N PHE A 460 19.53 -4.88 -21.47
CA PHE A 460 19.44 -3.41 -21.50
C PHE A 460 20.74 -2.72 -21.12
N THR A 461 21.47 -3.25 -20.15
CA THR A 461 22.67 -2.61 -19.58
C THR A 461 23.99 -3.14 -20.20
N ASN A 462 23.95 -4.21 -20.97
CA ASN A 462 25.14 -4.83 -21.56
C ASN A 462 25.98 -3.82 -22.39
N GLY A 463 27.29 -3.79 -22.13
CA GLY A 463 28.24 -2.89 -22.80
C GLY A 463 28.14 -1.43 -22.30
N THR A 464 27.53 -1.19 -21.16
CA THR A 464 27.54 0.12 -20.47
C THR A 464 28.28 0.01 -19.13
N SER A 465 28.54 1.14 -18.51
CA SER A 465 29.17 1.21 -17.18
C SER A 465 28.17 1.04 -16.02
N PHE A 466 26.90 0.80 -16.34
CA PHE A 466 25.82 0.64 -15.37
C PHE A 466 25.43 -0.81 -15.11
#